data_9a3fea95d49d39a7dbb9cb58bfa0dfa8
#
_entry.id   9a3fea95d49d39a7dbb9cb58bfa0dfa8
#
_cell.length_a   1.000
_cell.length_b   1.000
_cell.length_c   1.000
_cell.angle_alpha   90.00
_cell.angle_beta   90.00
_cell.angle_gamma   90.00
#
_symmetry.space_group_name_H-M   'P 1'
#
loop_
_entity.id
_entity.type
_entity.pdbx_description
1 polymer ?
#
loop_
_entity_poly.entity_id
_entity_poly.type
_entity_poly.pdbx_seq_one_letter_code
_entity_poly.pdbx_strand_id
1 'polypeptide(L)'
;MRRRFEELMRQRHDLNHCVLVPTEAAIGIASEAGEYLQLVRKWRYEDEVYNEGAALNELGDVLHYVALACYQHGITLEDLMHINYLKMRAKNEGLGEEFDRMMEQYRFGFLDSLLEDIEHALEV
;
A
#
# COMPACT_ATOMS: atom_id res chain seq x y z
N MET A 1 15.31 -4.89 8.37
CA MET A 1 14.83 -5.29 7.04
C MET A 1 14.01 -4.18 6.37
N ARG A 2 12.93 -3.70 6.99
CA ARG A 2 12.11 -2.60 6.44
C ARG A 2 12.91 -1.34 6.12
N ARG A 3 13.76 -0.88 7.04
CA ARG A 3 14.60 0.33 6.83
C ARG A 3 15.52 0.19 5.62
N ARG A 4 16.11 -1.00 5.42
CA ARG A 4 16.98 -1.26 4.27
C ARG A 4 16.19 -1.21 2.97
N PHE A 5 14.99 -1.77 2.97
CA PHE A 5 14.11 -1.76 1.80
C PHE A 5 13.75 -0.32 1.41
N GLU A 6 13.31 0.49 2.37
CA GLU A 6 12.94 1.88 2.15
C GLU A 6 14.13 2.72 1.65
N GLU A 7 15.32 2.49 2.21
CA GLU A 7 16.52 3.20 1.81
C GLU A 7 16.92 2.88 0.37
N LEU A 8 16.92 1.61 0.00
CA LEU A 8 17.23 1.19 -1.37
C LEU A 8 16.21 1.75 -2.37
N MET A 9 14.96 1.78 -1.98
CA MET A 9 13.90 2.36 -2.82
C MET A 9 14.14 3.85 -3.05
N ARG A 10 14.51 4.60 -2.02
CA ARG A 10 14.84 6.02 -2.13
C ARG A 10 16.00 6.26 -3.08
N GLN A 11 17.06 5.46 -2.96
CA GLN A 11 18.22 5.55 -3.83
C GLN A 11 17.86 5.27 -5.29
N ARG A 12 17.06 4.25 -5.51
CA ARG A 12 16.66 3.82 -6.85
C ARG A 12 15.84 4.88 -7.59
N HIS A 13 14.96 5.57 -6.89
CA HIS A 13 14.01 6.52 -7.49
C HIS A 13 14.40 7.99 -7.37
N ASP A 14 15.58 8.27 -6.83
CA ASP A 14 16.07 9.65 -6.63
C ASP A 14 15.00 10.55 -5.97
N LEU A 15 14.54 10.14 -4.80
CA LEU A 15 13.44 10.77 -4.10
C LEU A 15 13.78 12.13 -3.48
N ASN A 16 14.95 12.70 -3.79
CA ASN A 16 15.29 14.06 -3.41
C ASN A 16 14.42 15.10 -4.13
N HIS A 17 13.78 14.68 -5.21
CA HIS A 17 12.81 15.48 -5.94
C HIS A 17 11.41 14.94 -5.66
N CYS A 18 10.86 15.26 -4.49
CA CYS A 18 9.52 14.83 -4.12
C CYS A 18 8.49 15.39 -5.11
N VAL A 19 7.87 14.49 -5.86
CA VAL A 19 6.70 14.82 -6.67
C VAL A 19 5.49 14.69 -5.74
N LEU A 20 4.70 15.77 -5.61
CA LEU A 20 3.52 15.77 -4.74
C LEU A 20 2.44 14.79 -5.19
N VAL A 21 2.42 14.44 -6.49
CA VAL A 21 1.45 13.50 -7.06
C VAL A 21 2.17 12.18 -7.36
N PRO A 22 1.75 11.07 -6.76
CA PRO A 22 2.46 9.78 -6.87
C PRO A 22 2.15 9.05 -8.18
N THR A 23 2.30 9.73 -9.32
CA THR A 23 1.95 9.18 -10.64
C THR A 23 2.80 7.96 -11.00
N GLU A 24 4.11 8.03 -10.80
CA GLU A 24 5.02 6.91 -11.09
C GLU A 24 4.65 5.68 -10.26
N ALA A 25 4.39 5.88 -8.96
CA ALA A 25 4.00 4.80 -8.07
C ALA A 25 2.66 4.18 -8.50
N ALA A 26 1.68 5.00 -8.87
CA ALA A 26 0.37 4.51 -9.29
C ALA A 26 0.47 3.66 -10.57
N ILE A 27 1.23 4.13 -11.54
CA ILE A 27 1.47 3.38 -12.80
C ILE A 27 2.21 2.08 -12.49
N GLY A 28 3.23 2.12 -11.64
CA GLY A 28 4.00 0.94 -11.25
C GLY A 28 3.14 -0.11 -10.55
N ILE A 29 2.30 0.29 -9.60
CA ILE A 29 1.39 -0.62 -8.91
C ILE A 29 0.47 -1.33 -9.92
N ALA A 30 -0.14 -0.57 -10.82
CA ALA A 30 -1.07 -1.13 -11.80
C ALA A 30 -0.35 -2.10 -12.77
N SER A 31 0.83 -1.71 -13.24
CA SER A 31 1.63 -2.51 -14.17
C SER A 31 2.08 -3.83 -13.52
N GLU A 32 2.64 -3.78 -12.34
CA GLU A 32 3.15 -4.97 -11.65
C GLU A 32 2.01 -5.88 -11.17
N ALA A 33 0.89 -5.30 -10.73
CA ALA A 33 -0.30 -6.07 -10.39
C ALA A 33 -0.85 -6.80 -11.64
N GLY A 34 -0.78 -6.16 -12.80
CA GLY A 34 -1.17 -6.78 -14.07
C GLY A 34 -0.27 -7.96 -14.43
N GLU A 35 1.03 -7.88 -14.19
CA GLU A 35 1.96 -8.98 -14.43
C GLU A 35 1.69 -10.16 -13.49
N TYR A 36 1.40 -9.88 -12.22
CA TYR A 36 0.99 -10.91 -11.28
C TYR A 36 -0.31 -11.60 -11.73
N LEU A 37 -1.28 -10.80 -12.15
CA LEU A 37 -2.55 -11.33 -12.68
C LEU A 37 -2.31 -12.25 -13.88
N GLN A 38 -1.40 -11.89 -14.77
CA GLN A 38 -1.06 -12.69 -15.95
C GLN A 38 -0.54 -14.07 -15.58
N LEU A 39 0.32 -14.16 -14.56
CA LEU A 39 0.83 -15.45 -14.07
C LEU A 39 -0.30 -16.33 -13.51
N VAL A 40 -1.21 -15.73 -12.73
CA VAL A 40 -2.34 -16.45 -12.16
C VAL A 40 -3.30 -16.93 -13.26
N ARG A 41 -3.55 -16.10 -14.27
CA ARG A 41 -4.41 -16.46 -15.39
C ARG A 41 -3.87 -17.62 -16.21
N LYS A 42 -2.57 -17.64 -16.48
CA LYS A 42 -1.91 -18.74 -17.19
C LYS A 42 -2.08 -20.05 -16.44
N TRP A 43 -1.86 -20.02 -15.15
CA TRP A 43 -2.06 -21.19 -14.29
C TRP A 43 -3.53 -21.62 -14.27
N ARG A 44 -4.45 -20.68 -14.11
CA ARG A 44 -5.88 -20.98 -13.89
C ARG A 44 -6.61 -21.38 -15.16
N TYR A 45 -6.27 -20.77 -16.30
CA TYR A 45 -7.06 -20.90 -17.54
C TYR A 45 -6.29 -21.47 -18.72
N GLU A 46 -4.98 -21.56 -18.68
CA GLU A 46 -4.15 -22.01 -19.80
C GLU A 46 -3.36 -23.31 -19.49
N ASP A 47 -3.75 -24.01 -18.44
CA ASP A 47 -3.15 -25.27 -17.99
C ASP A 47 -1.62 -25.23 -17.80
N GLU A 48 -1.06 -24.07 -17.55
CA GLU A 48 0.35 -23.94 -17.20
C GLU A 48 0.56 -24.26 -15.73
N VAL A 49 1.76 -24.77 -15.40
CA VAL A 49 2.15 -24.99 -14.02
C VAL A 49 2.34 -23.64 -13.31
N TYR A 50 1.73 -23.51 -12.13
CA TYR A 50 1.88 -22.28 -11.34
C TYR A 50 3.33 -22.12 -10.87
N ASN A 51 3.97 -21.05 -11.31
CA ASN A 51 5.32 -20.70 -10.89
C ASN A 51 5.25 -19.78 -9.69
N GLU A 52 5.33 -20.36 -8.50
CA GLU A 52 5.23 -19.61 -7.25
C GLU A 52 6.35 -18.58 -7.10
N GLY A 53 7.58 -18.94 -7.48
CA GLY A 53 8.71 -18.02 -7.41
C GLY A 53 8.51 -16.78 -8.27
N ALA A 54 8.04 -16.97 -9.50
CA ALA A 54 7.72 -15.84 -10.38
C ALA A 54 6.58 -14.98 -9.80
N ALA A 55 5.56 -15.62 -9.22
CA ALA A 55 4.45 -14.90 -8.58
C ALA A 55 4.93 -14.06 -7.40
N LEU A 56 5.78 -14.62 -6.54
CA LEU A 56 6.35 -13.89 -5.41
C LEU A 56 7.23 -12.73 -5.87
N ASN A 57 7.96 -12.91 -6.96
CA ASN A 57 8.76 -11.85 -7.55
C ASN A 57 7.88 -10.67 -7.98
N GLU A 58 6.77 -10.94 -8.65
CA GLU A 58 5.84 -9.89 -9.08
C GLU A 58 5.14 -9.21 -7.91
N LEU A 59 4.77 -9.98 -6.87
CA LEU A 59 4.22 -9.41 -5.64
C LEU A 59 5.23 -8.48 -4.96
N GLY A 60 6.50 -8.85 -4.97
CA GLY A 60 7.56 -7.99 -4.46
C GLY A 60 7.65 -6.66 -5.20
N ASP A 61 7.48 -6.71 -6.52
CA ASP A 61 7.48 -5.49 -7.34
C ASP A 61 6.26 -4.61 -7.04
N VAL A 62 5.09 -5.20 -6.79
CA VAL A 62 3.91 -4.45 -6.33
C VAL A 62 4.23 -3.76 -5.01
N LEU A 63 4.81 -4.48 -4.05
CA LEU A 63 5.17 -3.92 -2.75
C LEU A 63 6.16 -2.77 -2.90
N HIS A 64 7.13 -2.89 -3.81
CA HIS A 64 8.10 -1.83 -4.09
C HIS A 64 7.39 -0.52 -4.45
N TYR A 65 6.43 -0.57 -5.37
CA TYR A 65 5.71 0.64 -5.78
C TYR A 65 4.72 1.13 -4.73
N VAL A 66 4.17 0.23 -3.90
CA VAL A 66 3.37 0.63 -2.74
C VAL A 66 4.23 1.43 -1.75
N ALA A 67 5.45 0.97 -1.47
CA ALA A 67 6.37 1.69 -0.60
C ALA A 67 6.78 3.05 -1.18
N LEU A 68 6.99 3.12 -2.51
CA LEU A 68 7.24 4.39 -3.19
C LEU A 68 6.07 5.36 -3.00
N ALA A 69 4.84 4.87 -3.16
CA ALA A 69 3.64 5.68 -2.94
C ALA A 69 3.57 6.21 -1.49
N CYS A 70 3.85 5.35 -0.51
CA CYS A 70 3.90 5.77 0.89
C CYS A 70 4.88 6.92 1.09
N TYR A 71 6.08 6.79 0.55
CA TYR A 71 7.07 7.84 0.65
C TYR A 71 6.57 9.15 0.04
N GLN A 72 5.95 9.09 -1.14
CA GLN A 72 5.42 10.27 -1.82
C GLN A 72 4.25 10.90 -1.08
N HIS A 73 3.50 10.12 -0.31
CA HIS A 73 2.45 10.61 0.59
C HIS A 73 3.00 11.08 1.95
N GLY A 74 4.29 10.94 2.19
CA GLY A 74 4.90 11.34 3.46
C GLY A 74 4.60 10.42 4.63
N ILE A 75 4.28 9.17 4.35
CA ILE A 75 4.00 8.16 5.37
C ILE A 75 4.96 6.98 5.24
N THR A 76 5.03 6.14 6.27
CA THR A 76 5.81 4.90 6.21
C THR A 76 4.91 3.75 5.73
N LEU A 77 5.54 2.66 5.28
CA LEU A 77 4.82 1.44 4.96
C LEU A 77 4.09 0.90 6.20
N GLU A 78 4.70 1.05 7.38
CA GLU A 78 4.08 0.65 8.64
C GLU A 78 2.80 1.44 8.94
N ASP A 79 2.81 2.75 8.65
CA ASP A 79 1.60 3.58 8.76
C ASP A 79 0.48 3.04 7.87
N LEU A 80 0.81 2.67 6.64
CA LEU A 80 -0.19 2.13 5.71
C LEU A 80 -0.76 0.80 6.21
N MET A 81 0.09 -0.06 6.76
CA MET A 81 -0.34 -1.32 7.37
C MET A 81 -1.29 -1.07 8.53
N HIS A 82 -0.98 -0.07 9.36
CA HIS A 82 -1.83 0.32 10.49
C HIS A 82 -3.18 0.85 10.01
N ILE A 83 -3.19 1.71 9.00
CA ILE A 83 -4.43 2.21 8.39
C ILE A 83 -5.30 1.03 7.93
N ASN A 84 -4.71 0.08 7.21
CA ASN A 84 -5.45 -1.05 6.69
C ASN A 84 -5.97 -1.97 7.81
N TYR A 85 -5.19 -2.15 8.86
CA TYR A 85 -5.63 -2.90 10.04
C TYR A 85 -6.86 -2.26 10.69
N LEU A 86 -6.83 -0.94 10.89
CA LEU A 86 -7.96 -0.21 11.47
C LEU A 86 -9.20 -0.29 10.57
N LYS A 87 -9.00 -0.25 9.25
CA LYS A 87 -10.09 -0.40 8.29
C LYS A 87 -10.76 -1.78 8.43
N MET A 88 -9.97 -2.83 8.54
CA MET A 88 -10.50 -4.19 8.71
C MET A 88 -11.25 -4.33 10.04
N ARG A 89 -10.73 -3.76 11.12
CA ARG A 89 -11.43 -3.73 12.41
C ARG A 89 -12.76 -3.00 12.29
N ALA A 90 -12.75 -1.83 11.68
CA ALA A 90 -13.96 -1.04 11.51
C ALA A 90 -15.03 -1.80 10.73
N LYS A 91 -14.66 -2.47 9.66
CA LYS A 91 -15.59 -3.29 8.88
C LYS A 91 -16.19 -4.43 9.69
N ASN A 92 -15.37 -5.11 10.50
CA ASN A 92 -15.85 -6.21 11.34
C ASN A 92 -16.83 -5.74 12.42
N GLU A 93 -16.72 -4.50 12.85
CA GLU A 93 -17.58 -3.89 13.87
C GLU A 93 -18.77 -3.11 13.29
N GLY A 94 -18.94 -3.14 11.97
CA GLY A 94 -20.02 -2.40 11.29
C GLY A 94 -19.78 -0.91 11.17
N LEU A 95 -18.53 -0.46 11.31
CA LEU A 95 -18.13 0.95 11.30
C LEU A 95 -17.33 1.33 10.04
N GLY A 96 -17.47 0.56 8.95
CA GLY A 96 -16.71 0.81 7.72
C GLY A 96 -16.95 2.17 7.11
N GLU A 97 -18.21 2.62 7.07
CA GLU A 97 -18.55 3.94 6.52
C GLU A 97 -17.99 5.08 7.37
N GLU A 98 -18.00 4.91 8.69
CA GLU A 98 -17.41 5.85 9.63
C GLU A 98 -15.90 5.99 9.38
N PHE A 99 -15.21 4.87 9.24
CA PHE A 99 -13.79 4.85 8.93
C PHE A 99 -13.50 5.60 7.62
N ASP A 100 -14.25 5.30 6.56
CA ASP A 100 -14.04 5.94 5.26
C ASP A 100 -14.24 7.45 5.36
N ARG A 101 -15.24 7.90 6.10
CA ARG A 101 -15.53 9.32 6.32
C ARG A 101 -14.38 10.01 7.06
N MET A 102 -13.80 9.36 8.06
CA MET A 102 -12.65 9.89 8.80
C MET A 102 -11.42 9.98 7.92
N MET A 103 -11.18 8.97 7.08
CA MET A 103 -10.04 8.98 6.14
C MET A 103 -10.16 10.10 5.11
N GLU A 104 -11.37 10.44 4.65
CA GLU A 104 -11.59 11.55 3.72
C GLU A 104 -11.17 12.89 4.30
N GLN A 105 -11.14 13.02 5.62
CA GLN A 105 -10.72 14.24 6.30
C GLN A 105 -9.21 14.35 6.47
N TYR A 106 -8.46 13.29 6.10
CA TYR A 106 -7.00 13.31 6.23
C TYR A 106 -6.38 14.43 5.42
N ARG A 107 -5.42 15.12 6.04
CA ARG A 107 -4.58 16.11 5.38
C ARG A 107 -3.13 15.80 5.66
N PHE A 108 -2.26 16.07 4.71
CA PHE A 108 -0.83 15.83 4.82
C PHE A 108 -0.29 16.39 6.15
N GLY A 109 0.48 15.57 6.87
CA GLY A 109 1.11 15.96 8.14
C GLY A 109 0.26 15.74 9.38
N PHE A 110 -0.98 15.26 9.26
CA PHE A 110 -1.88 15.05 10.39
C PHE A 110 -2.29 13.59 10.58
N LEU A 111 -1.46 12.66 10.08
CA LEU A 111 -1.80 11.24 10.13
C LEU A 111 -1.90 10.71 11.56
N ASP A 112 -0.97 11.07 12.45
CA ASP A 112 -0.96 10.57 13.82
C ASP A 112 -2.23 10.97 14.56
N SER A 113 -2.67 12.22 14.42
CA SER A 113 -3.93 12.71 14.99
C SER A 113 -5.12 11.93 14.46
N LEU A 114 -5.16 11.69 13.16
CA LEU A 114 -6.25 10.95 12.53
C LEU A 114 -6.31 9.51 13.04
N LEU A 115 -5.18 8.83 13.13
CA LEU A 115 -5.10 7.46 13.61
C LEU A 115 -5.55 7.36 15.08
N GLU A 116 -5.17 8.31 15.91
CA GLU A 116 -5.64 8.38 17.30
C GLU A 116 -7.15 8.54 17.38
N ASP A 117 -7.72 9.40 16.55
CA ASP A 117 -9.17 9.63 16.49
C ASP A 117 -9.92 8.37 16.05
N ILE A 118 -9.39 7.66 15.06
CA ILE A 118 -9.97 6.40 14.58
C ILE A 118 -9.91 5.33 15.67
N GLU A 119 -8.76 5.16 16.31
CA GLU A 119 -8.60 4.20 17.38
C GLU A 119 -9.57 4.47 18.53
N HIS A 120 -9.73 5.74 18.90
CA HIS A 120 -10.66 6.13 19.95
C HIS A 120 -12.11 5.81 19.55
N ALA A 121 -12.49 6.06 18.31
CA ALA A 121 -13.83 5.75 17.82
C ALA A 121 -14.11 4.23 17.84
N LEU A 122 -13.09 3.40 17.61
CA LEU A 122 -13.22 1.95 17.60
C LEU A 122 -13.27 1.35 19.02
N GLU A 123 -12.77 2.06 20.02
CA GLU A 123 -12.78 1.61 21.42
C GLU A 123 -14.14 1.83 22.12
N VAL A 124 -14.95 2.64 21.54
CA VAL A 124 -16.30 2.94 22.05
C VAL A 124 -17.32 1.92 21.49
#